data_fc4e55ebab2d31bc93fc48432eb0448a
#
_entry.id   fc4e55ebab2d31bc93fc48432eb0448a
#
_cell.length_a   1.000
_cell.length_b   1.000
_cell.length_c   1.000
_cell.angle_alpha   90.00
_cell.angle_beta   90.00
_cell.angle_gamma   90.00
#
_symmetry.space_group_name_H-M   'P 1'
#
loop_
_entity.id
_entity.type
_entity.pdbx_description
1 polymer ?
#
loop_
_entity_poly.entity_id
_entity_poly.type
_entity_poly.pdbx_seq_one_letter_code
_entity_poly.pdbx_strand_id
1 'polypeptide(L)'
;MIYFGNLQLGGEHITGSAELKYICFLYLSEDFINNMKRKIISAFMFLLCGNILSARNLVINLYYSEKELSFDSLVMEKTLSEIGYDMISYIIDKNRSISEQATRVQEITERYREGGTQDVIFLLSDRLSTFVGLDVLSKDTNIHGLITLNGAYNDGESFLYDDVSIKKNLEMIDCISFDGSKERYLMTVYKMIRDKKKGKEIKLAPKADNMMLELYTLLNSPYGTSLMNFSLEEHLCTIKSWIGFLIEDGHLLEMENDFMNLSWIANKYGVKYTYPNTYRSDDSVAKVKKMILDLQQKN
;
A
#
# COMPACT_ATOMS: atom_id res chain seq x y z
N MET A 1 -25.12 -25.94 33.52
CA MET A 1 -25.44 -26.41 32.15
C MET A 1 -26.30 -25.34 31.51
N ILE A 2 -25.70 -24.49 30.70
CA ILE A 2 -26.38 -23.36 30.04
C ILE A 2 -26.69 -23.81 28.61
N TYR A 3 -27.97 -23.97 28.29
CA TYR A 3 -28.44 -24.26 26.94
C TYR A 3 -28.34 -22.99 26.08
N PHE A 4 -27.52 -23.01 25.07
CA PHE A 4 -27.58 -22.03 24.02
C PHE A 4 -28.67 -22.44 23.03
N GLY A 5 -29.76 -21.71 23.03
CA GLY A 5 -30.79 -21.83 22.01
C GLY A 5 -30.25 -21.44 20.65
N ASN A 6 -30.61 -22.20 19.61
CA ASN A 6 -30.32 -21.90 18.22
C ASN A 6 -30.81 -20.50 17.84
N LEU A 7 -29.93 -19.56 17.64
CA LEU A 7 -30.24 -18.29 16.98
C LEU A 7 -30.24 -18.54 15.46
N GLN A 8 -31.40 -18.67 14.90
CA GLN A 8 -31.61 -18.75 13.47
C GLN A 8 -31.75 -17.31 12.92
N LEU A 9 -30.69 -16.74 12.45
CA LEU A 9 -30.70 -15.50 11.68
C LEU A 9 -30.70 -15.88 10.19
N GLY A 10 -31.87 -15.72 9.57
CA GLY A 10 -32.07 -15.69 8.11
C GLY A 10 -31.15 -16.53 7.25
N GLY A 11 -31.36 -17.83 7.20
CA GLY A 11 -31.15 -18.69 6.03
C GLY A 11 -29.73 -18.92 5.47
N GLU A 12 -28.66 -18.37 6.02
CA GLU A 12 -27.31 -18.60 5.52
C GLU A 12 -26.41 -19.28 6.55
N HIS A 13 -25.75 -20.35 6.13
CA HIS A 13 -24.74 -21.04 6.93
C HIS A 13 -23.46 -20.20 6.96
N ILE A 14 -23.19 -19.61 8.11
CA ILE A 14 -22.00 -18.82 8.35
C ILE A 14 -20.84 -19.75 8.74
N THR A 15 -19.76 -19.83 7.94
CA THR A 15 -18.56 -20.63 8.22
C THR A 15 -17.30 -19.78 8.10
N GLY A 16 -16.57 -19.56 9.21
CA GLY A 16 -15.23 -19.02 9.16
C GLY A 16 -14.90 -17.85 10.10
N SER A 17 -13.63 -17.54 10.24
CA SER A 17 -13.08 -16.52 11.15
C SER A 17 -13.56 -15.08 10.86
N ALA A 18 -13.93 -14.78 9.62
CA ALA A 18 -14.49 -13.48 9.23
C ALA A 18 -15.80 -13.16 9.92
N GLU A 19 -16.58 -14.17 10.20
CA GLU A 19 -17.89 -14.10 10.81
C GLU A 19 -17.88 -13.80 12.30
N LEU A 20 -16.88 -14.32 13.01
CA LEU A 20 -16.67 -13.95 14.41
C LEU A 20 -16.30 -12.46 14.54
N LYS A 21 -15.53 -11.90 13.58
CA LYS A 21 -15.24 -10.46 13.53
C LYS A 21 -16.50 -9.63 13.29
N TYR A 22 -17.40 -10.11 12.44
CA TYR A 22 -18.66 -9.43 12.14
C TYR A 22 -19.63 -9.47 13.31
N ILE A 23 -19.74 -10.60 14.00
CA ILE A 23 -20.54 -10.76 15.22
C ILE A 23 -19.99 -9.89 16.35
N CYS A 24 -18.67 -9.82 16.54
CA CYS A 24 -18.04 -8.90 17.48
C CYS A 24 -18.37 -7.43 17.17
N PHE A 25 -18.39 -7.04 15.92
CA PHE A 25 -18.71 -5.68 15.49
C PHE A 25 -20.19 -5.30 15.70
N LEU A 26 -21.11 -6.23 15.45
CA LEU A 26 -22.56 -6.02 15.67
C LEU A 26 -22.94 -5.90 17.14
N TYR A 27 -22.23 -6.59 18.05
CA TYR A 27 -22.50 -6.50 19.50
C TYR A 27 -21.87 -5.28 20.19
N LEU A 28 -20.95 -4.59 19.52
CA LEU A 28 -20.33 -3.36 20.03
C LEU A 28 -21.09 -2.08 19.69
N SER A 29 -22.20 -2.16 18.95
CA SER A 29 -23.06 -1.00 18.69
C SER A 29 -23.78 -0.56 19.99
N GLU A 30 -23.68 0.74 20.27
CA GLU A 30 -23.95 1.37 21.59
C GLU A 30 -25.35 1.16 22.19
N ASP A 31 -26.33 0.73 21.45
CA ASP A 31 -27.73 0.81 21.87
C ASP A 31 -28.29 -0.44 22.57
N PHE A 32 -27.50 -1.49 22.72
CA PHE A 32 -28.14 -2.78 23.07
C PHE A 32 -27.91 -3.36 24.47
N ILE A 33 -27.04 -2.82 25.34
CA ILE A 33 -26.75 -3.49 26.62
C ILE A 33 -26.52 -2.53 27.80
N ASN A 34 -27.24 -2.77 28.91
CA ASN A 34 -27.07 -2.12 30.23
C ASN A 34 -25.65 -2.36 30.80
N ASN A 35 -25.09 -1.32 31.45
CA ASN A 35 -23.67 -1.15 31.80
C ASN A 35 -22.95 -2.34 32.47
N MET A 36 -23.65 -3.20 33.19
CA MET A 36 -23.05 -4.32 33.95
C MET A 36 -22.92 -5.59 33.09
N LYS A 37 -23.88 -5.83 32.22
CA LYS A 37 -23.81 -6.94 31.25
C LYS A 37 -22.77 -6.67 30.18
N ARG A 38 -22.55 -5.40 29.80
CA ARG A 38 -21.48 -4.98 28.88
C ARG A 38 -20.09 -5.41 29.33
N LYS A 39 -19.76 -5.22 30.62
CA LYS A 39 -18.41 -5.56 31.14
C LYS A 39 -18.15 -7.07 31.12
N ILE A 40 -19.17 -7.86 31.43
CA ILE A 40 -19.03 -9.33 31.48
C ILE A 40 -18.97 -9.91 30.07
N ILE A 41 -19.81 -9.45 29.16
CA ILE A 41 -19.81 -9.91 27.76
C ILE A 41 -18.55 -9.42 27.04
N SER A 42 -18.12 -8.18 27.29
CA SER A 42 -16.87 -7.66 26.75
C SER A 42 -15.65 -8.44 27.23
N ALA A 43 -15.59 -8.78 28.53
CA ALA A 43 -14.52 -9.59 29.11
C ALA A 43 -14.57 -11.05 28.59
N PHE A 44 -15.74 -11.62 28.39
CA PHE A 44 -15.92 -12.96 27.86
C PHE A 44 -15.62 -13.03 26.36
N MET A 45 -16.02 -12.01 25.60
CA MET A 45 -15.65 -11.84 24.19
C MET A 45 -14.16 -11.59 24.04
N PHE A 46 -13.54 -10.80 24.92
CA PHE A 46 -12.10 -10.59 24.94
C PHE A 46 -11.34 -11.89 25.26
N LEU A 47 -11.84 -12.70 26.17
CA LEU A 47 -11.28 -14.03 26.49
C LEU A 47 -11.49 -15.05 25.34
N LEU A 48 -12.63 -15.04 24.69
CA LEU A 48 -12.89 -15.91 23.54
C LEU A 48 -12.10 -15.45 22.31
N CYS A 49 -12.04 -14.15 22.04
CA CYS A 49 -11.22 -13.61 20.94
C CYS A 49 -9.71 -13.74 21.23
N GLY A 50 -9.30 -13.58 22.48
CA GLY A 50 -7.89 -13.75 22.88
C GLY A 50 -7.38 -15.17 22.74
N ASN A 51 -8.26 -16.18 22.83
CA ASN A 51 -7.86 -17.59 22.64
C ASN A 51 -7.95 -18.07 21.17
N ILE A 52 -8.55 -17.27 20.29
CA ILE A 52 -8.70 -17.61 18.85
C ILE A 52 -7.68 -16.83 17.99
N LEU A 53 -7.08 -15.77 18.52
CA LEU A 53 -5.96 -15.09 17.87
C LEU A 53 -4.70 -15.97 18.02
N SER A 54 -4.64 -17.06 17.24
CA SER A 54 -3.35 -17.65 16.95
C SER A 54 -2.48 -16.54 16.36
N ALA A 55 -1.28 -16.37 16.89
CA ALA A 55 -0.31 -15.42 16.38
C ALA A 55 -0.21 -15.56 14.86
N ARG A 56 -0.80 -14.64 14.13
CA ARG A 56 -0.73 -14.58 12.68
C ARG A 56 0.18 -13.43 12.28
N ASN A 57 0.98 -13.68 11.28
CA ASN A 57 1.76 -12.62 10.67
C ASN A 57 0.85 -11.62 9.95
N LEU A 58 1.33 -10.43 9.67
CA LEU A 58 0.54 -9.36 9.08
C LEU A 58 1.13 -8.89 7.75
N VAL A 59 0.26 -8.70 6.77
CA VAL A 59 0.55 -7.90 5.57
C VAL A 59 -0.34 -6.66 5.60
N ILE A 60 0.26 -5.48 5.54
CA ILE A 60 -0.48 -4.22 5.35
C ILE A 60 -0.38 -3.84 3.88
N ASN A 61 -1.49 -3.93 3.18
CA ASN A 61 -1.61 -3.55 1.79
C ASN A 61 -1.88 -2.06 1.67
N LEU A 62 -0.92 -1.31 1.17
CA LEU A 62 -0.97 0.13 0.94
C LEU A 62 -1.35 0.37 -0.52
N TYR A 63 -2.42 1.12 -0.79
CA TYR A 63 -2.80 1.45 -2.16
C TYR A 63 -3.40 2.85 -2.26
N TYR A 64 -3.16 3.51 -3.38
CA TYR A 64 -3.62 4.86 -3.62
C TYR A 64 -5.06 4.91 -4.15
N SER A 65 -5.44 3.93 -4.95
CA SER A 65 -6.77 3.82 -5.55
C SER A 65 -7.09 2.35 -5.84
N GLU A 66 -8.33 1.91 -5.57
CA GLU A 66 -8.76 0.54 -5.88
C GLU A 66 -8.63 0.21 -7.38
N LYS A 67 -8.72 1.23 -8.26
CA LYS A 67 -8.54 1.07 -9.71
C LYS A 67 -7.09 0.78 -10.12
N GLU A 68 -6.14 1.07 -9.24
CA GLU A 68 -4.71 0.90 -9.51
C GLU A 68 -4.14 -0.39 -8.90
N LEU A 69 -4.97 -1.19 -8.21
CA LEU A 69 -4.51 -2.46 -7.65
C LEU A 69 -4.15 -3.44 -8.77
N SER A 70 -2.92 -3.93 -8.72
CA SER A 70 -2.38 -4.93 -9.64
C SER A 70 -2.89 -6.35 -9.37
N PHE A 71 -3.86 -6.53 -8.47
CA PHE A 71 -4.40 -7.81 -8.05
C PHE A 71 -5.80 -7.71 -7.45
N ASP A 72 -6.52 -8.84 -7.43
CA ASP A 72 -7.78 -8.97 -6.70
C ASP A 72 -7.50 -9.09 -5.18
N SER A 73 -7.98 -8.11 -4.42
CA SER A 73 -7.76 -8.05 -2.96
C SER A 73 -8.32 -9.25 -2.20
N LEU A 74 -9.46 -9.80 -2.62
CA LEU A 74 -10.06 -10.97 -1.96
C LEU A 74 -9.24 -12.23 -2.23
N VAL A 75 -8.74 -12.39 -3.45
CA VAL A 75 -7.85 -13.50 -3.82
C VAL A 75 -6.54 -13.40 -3.05
N MET A 76 -5.98 -12.18 -2.91
CA MET A 76 -4.77 -11.94 -2.14
C MET A 76 -4.97 -12.28 -0.67
N GLU A 77 -6.03 -11.76 -0.03
CA GLU A 77 -6.33 -12.03 1.38
C GLU A 77 -6.46 -13.53 1.66
N LYS A 78 -7.21 -14.25 0.81
CA LYS A 78 -7.34 -15.70 0.93
C LYS A 78 -5.98 -16.41 0.80
N THR A 79 -5.19 -16.04 -0.19
CA THR A 79 -3.88 -16.66 -0.46
C THR A 79 -2.89 -16.42 0.67
N LEU A 80 -2.90 -15.23 1.27
CA LEU A 80 -2.07 -14.89 2.43
C LEU A 80 -2.54 -15.63 3.69
N SER A 81 -3.84 -15.77 3.89
CA SER A 81 -4.39 -16.55 5.00
C SER A 81 -3.98 -18.02 4.97
N GLU A 82 -3.83 -18.62 3.77
CA GLU A 82 -3.33 -20.00 3.60
C GLU A 82 -1.89 -20.21 4.13
N ILE A 83 -1.09 -19.15 4.16
CA ILE A 83 0.30 -19.18 4.65
C ILE A 83 0.46 -18.52 6.03
N GLY A 84 -0.64 -18.27 6.74
CA GLY A 84 -0.63 -17.78 8.11
C GLY A 84 -0.47 -16.27 8.26
N TYR A 85 -0.83 -15.48 7.24
CA TYR A 85 -0.84 -14.04 7.29
C TYR A 85 -2.27 -13.49 7.27
N ASP A 86 -2.55 -12.52 8.13
CA ASP A 86 -3.70 -11.65 8.00
C ASP A 86 -3.36 -10.48 7.06
N MET A 87 -4.34 -9.96 6.32
CA MET A 87 -4.16 -8.78 5.48
C MET A 87 -5.05 -7.62 5.97
N ILE A 88 -4.46 -6.45 6.09
CA ILE A 88 -5.15 -5.19 6.35
C ILE A 88 -4.90 -4.26 5.17
N SER A 89 -5.96 -3.69 4.61
CA SER A 89 -5.85 -2.72 3.53
C SER A 89 -5.88 -1.29 4.08
N TYR A 90 -4.92 -0.47 3.65
CA TYR A 90 -4.82 0.93 4.00
C TYR A 90 -4.86 1.79 2.73
N ILE A 91 -5.90 2.61 2.61
CA ILE A 91 -6.07 3.53 1.47
C ILE A 91 -5.31 4.82 1.75
N ILE A 92 -4.45 5.21 0.81
CA ILE A 92 -3.71 6.46 0.87
C ILE A 92 -4.65 7.65 0.69
N ASP A 93 -4.68 8.53 1.69
CA ASP A 93 -5.47 9.76 1.66
C ASP A 93 -4.64 10.92 1.07
N LYS A 94 -4.99 11.38 -0.11
CA LYS A 94 -4.31 12.52 -0.78
C LYS A 94 -4.32 13.81 0.03
N ASN A 95 -5.23 13.96 1.00
CA ASN A 95 -5.32 15.14 1.86
C ASN A 95 -4.34 15.09 3.05
N ARG A 96 -3.42 14.14 3.07
CA ARG A 96 -2.38 13.98 4.09
C ARG A 96 -1.03 13.82 3.43
N SER A 97 0.00 14.29 4.09
CA SER A 97 1.38 14.09 3.67
C SER A 97 1.80 12.60 3.76
N ILE A 98 2.87 12.23 3.07
CA ILE A 98 3.47 10.88 3.16
C ILE A 98 3.79 10.55 4.63
N SER A 99 4.41 11.50 5.36
CA SER A 99 4.81 11.30 6.75
C SER A 99 3.63 11.09 7.71
N GLU A 100 2.53 11.84 7.55
CA GLU A 100 1.31 11.64 8.35
C GLU A 100 0.68 10.28 8.09
N GLN A 101 0.74 9.80 6.86
CA GLN A 101 0.23 8.48 6.52
C GLN A 101 1.13 7.36 7.05
N ALA A 102 2.45 7.53 6.95
CA ALA A 102 3.39 6.60 7.54
C ALA A 102 3.18 6.46 9.06
N THR A 103 2.95 7.56 9.77
CA THR A 103 2.62 7.53 11.20
C THR A 103 1.36 6.70 11.47
N ARG A 104 0.32 6.83 10.65
CA ARG A 104 -0.90 6.02 10.80
C ARG A 104 -0.68 4.54 10.53
N VAL A 105 0.13 4.21 9.55
CA VAL A 105 0.51 2.82 9.30
C VAL A 105 1.29 2.26 10.50
N GLN A 106 2.19 3.03 11.10
CA GLN A 106 2.89 2.64 12.33
C GLN A 106 1.93 2.42 13.50
N GLU A 107 0.94 3.29 13.70
CA GLU A 107 -0.11 3.07 14.71
C GLU A 107 -0.86 1.76 14.50
N ILE A 108 -1.11 1.36 13.25
CA ILE A 108 -1.73 0.06 12.92
C ILE A 108 -0.79 -1.07 13.32
N THR A 109 0.50 -1.00 12.98
CA THR A 109 1.47 -2.03 13.33
C THR A 109 1.65 -2.17 14.84
N GLU A 110 1.68 -1.07 15.58
CA GLU A 110 1.78 -1.06 17.04
C GLU A 110 0.57 -1.73 17.69
N ARG A 111 -0.64 -1.33 17.31
CA ARG A 111 -1.88 -1.97 17.82
C ARG A 111 -1.93 -3.46 17.53
N TYR A 112 -1.42 -3.87 16.37
CA TYR A 112 -1.35 -5.29 16.03
C TYR A 112 -0.38 -6.04 16.93
N ARG A 113 0.79 -5.45 17.23
CA ARG A 113 1.77 -6.01 18.17
C ARG A 113 1.25 -6.06 19.61
N GLU A 114 0.55 -5.03 20.08
CA GLU A 114 -0.07 -4.99 21.41
C GLU A 114 -1.10 -6.12 21.61
N GLY A 115 -1.73 -6.61 20.56
CA GLY A 115 -2.63 -7.75 20.57
C GLY A 115 -1.95 -9.09 20.87
N GLY A 116 -0.62 -9.12 21.09
CA GLY A 116 0.15 -10.31 21.42
C GLY A 116 0.32 -11.29 20.25
N THR A 117 0.09 -10.84 19.07
CA THR A 117 0.37 -11.58 17.83
C THR A 117 1.79 -11.29 17.39
N GLN A 118 2.54 -12.35 17.14
CA GLN A 118 3.91 -12.22 16.65
C GLN A 118 3.91 -11.88 15.18
N ASP A 119 4.84 -11.35 14.78
CA ASP A 119 6.15 -10.82 14.81
C ASP A 119 6.59 -10.49 13.41
N VAL A 120 5.99 -11.12 12.34
CA VAL A 120 6.38 -10.86 10.97
C VAL A 120 5.36 -9.94 10.33
N ILE A 121 5.78 -8.70 10.09
CA ILE A 121 4.97 -7.69 9.41
C ILE A 121 5.64 -7.34 8.09
N PHE A 122 4.89 -7.49 7.00
CA PHE A 122 5.27 -6.98 5.67
C PHE A 122 4.34 -5.85 5.25
N LEU A 123 4.91 -4.90 4.54
CA LEU A 123 4.14 -3.93 3.76
C LEU A 123 4.07 -4.40 2.32
N LEU A 124 2.92 -4.27 1.71
CA LEU A 124 2.69 -4.45 0.28
C LEU A 124 2.27 -3.10 -0.29
N SER A 125 2.89 -2.64 -1.34
CA SER A 125 2.60 -1.35 -1.95
C SER A 125 2.56 -1.44 -3.46
N ASP A 126 1.80 -0.55 -4.10
CA ASP A 126 1.73 -0.43 -5.54
C ASP A 126 1.96 1.04 -5.93
N ARG A 127 2.85 1.27 -6.90
CA ARG A 127 3.13 2.58 -7.49
C ARG A 127 3.32 3.70 -6.44
N LEU A 128 2.43 4.69 -6.43
CA LEU A 128 2.48 5.85 -5.53
C LEU A 128 2.52 5.46 -4.04
N SER A 129 1.84 4.40 -3.64
CA SER A 129 1.82 3.99 -2.22
C SER A 129 3.18 3.53 -1.70
N THR A 130 4.14 3.22 -2.59
CA THR A 130 5.50 2.84 -2.24
C THR A 130 6.22 3.90 -1.41
N PHE A 131 5.96 5.17 -1.65
CA PHE A 131 6.58 6.28 -0.89
C PHE A 131 6.17 6.26 0.58
N VAL A 132 4.92 5.92 0.88
CA VAL A 132 4.47 5.72 2.27
C VAL A 132 5.16 4.50 2.87
N GLY A 133 5.24 3.39 2.13
CA GLY A 133 5.93 2.18 2.56
C GLY A 133 7.41 2.43 2.91
N LEU A 134 8.12 3.17 2.07
CA LEU A 134 9.53 3.54 2.31
C LEU A 134 9.68 4.46 3.53
N ASP A 135 8.78 5.43 3.71
CA ASP A 135 8.82 6.31 4.88
C ASP A 135 8.52 5.54 6.18
N VAL A 136 7.60 4.57 6.15
CA VAL A 136 7.35 3.66 7.28
C VAL A 136 8.62 2.84 7.61
N LEU A 137 9.23 2.19 6.61
CA LEU A 137 10.43 1.38 6.81
C LEU A 137 11.61 2.19 7.35
N SER A 138 11.72 3.45 6.94
CA SER A 138 12.78 4.34 7.40
C SER A 138 12.69 4.67 8.89
N LYS A 139 11.48 4.55 9.47
CA LYS A 139 11.16 4.92 10.86
C LYS A 139 10.91 3.71 11.78
N ASP A 140 10.45 2.58 11.24
CA ASP A 140 10.13 1.38 12.02
C ASP A 140 10.99 0.19 11.57
N THR A 141 12.01 -0.10 12.36
CA THR A 141 12.93 -1.23 12.12
C THR A 141 12.35 -2.59 12.46
N ASN A 142 11.16 -2.65 13.05
CA ASN A 142 10.50 -3.91 13.40
C ASN A 142 9.58 -4.42 12.28
N ILE A 143 9.49 -3.72 11.16
CA ILE A 143 8.83 -4.22 9.96
C ILE A 143 9.84 -5.06 9.17
N HIS A 144 9.44 -6.28 8.79
CA HIS A 144 10.34 -7.26 8.17
C HIS A 144 10.70 -6.93 6.73
N GLY A 145 9.78 -6.27 6.02
CA GLY A 145 10.07 -5.84 4.66
C GLY A 145 8.90 -5.11 3.98
N LEU A 146 9.25 -4.50 2.86
CA LEU A 146 8.33 -3.89 1.91
C LEU A 146 8.39 -4.66 0.59
N ILE A 147 7.25 -5.08 0.07
CA ILE A 147 7.12 -5.64 -1.27
C ILE A 147 6.44 -4.58 -2.14
N THR A 148 7.08 -4.23 -3.24
CA THR A 148 6.54 -3.21 -4.15
C THR A 148 6.11 -3.86 -5.46
N LEU A 149 4.91 -3.50 -5.93
CA LEU A 149 4.41 -3.80 -7.26
C LEU A 149 4.53 -2.54 -8.10
N ASN A 150 5.31 -2.57 -9.17
CA ASN A 150 5.59 -1.40 -10.00
C ASN A 150 5.97 -0.16 -9.17
N GLY A 151 6.74 -0.38 -8.10
CA GLY A 151 7.01 0.64 -7.10
C GLY A 151 7.88 1.77 -7.58
N ALA A 152 8.04 2.78 -6.74
CA ALA A 152 8.89 3.92 -6.98
C ALA A 152 10.36 3.57 -6.70
N TYR A 153 11.24 3.83 -7.66
CA TYR A 153 12.67 3.56 -7.58
C TYR A 153 13.51 4.83 -7.62
N ASN A 154 12.86 5.99 -7.68
CA ASN A 154 13.47 7.32 -7.77
C ASN A 154 12.91 8.26 -6.72
N ASP A 155 13.48 9.45 -6.64
CA ASP A 155 12.87 10.57 -5.93
C ASP A 155 11.47 10.86 -6.44
N GLY A 156 10.61 11.39 -5.59
CA GLY A 156 9.20 11.57 -5.93
C GLY A 156 8.93 12.47 -7.15
N GLU A 157 9.78 13.49 -7.39
CA GLU A 157 9.70 14.31 -8.60
C GLU A 157 10.02 13.48 -9.85
N SER A 158 11.12 12.72 -9.83
CA SER A 158 11.55 11.88 -10.95
C SER A 158 10.50 10.82 -11.27
N PHE A 159 9.97 10.18 -10.24
CA PHE A 159 8.88 9.21 -10.40
C PHE A 159 7.68 9.78 -11.18
N LEU A 160 7.30 11.04 -10.92
CA LEU A 160 6.17 11.64 -11.64
C LEU A 160 6.49 11.86 -13.13
N TYR A 161 7.74 12.18 -13.48
CA TYR A 161 8.15 12.28 -14.89
C TYR A 161 8.11 10.92 -15.58
N ASP A 162 8.60 9.88 -14.89
CA ASP A 162 8.66 8.52 -15.41
C ASP A 162 7.25 7.93 -15.56
N ASP A 163 6.37 8.10 -14.57
CA ASP A 163 4.97 7.65 -14.64
C ASP A 163 4.21 8.25 -15.83
N VAL A 164 4.44 9.53 -16.12
CA VAL A 164 3.82 10.20 -17.28
C VAL A 164 4.42 9.67 -18.59
N SER A 165 5.74 9.40 -18.63
CA SER A 165 6.41 8.83 -19.79
C SER A 165 5.91 7.42 -20.11
N ILE A 166 5.77 6.57 -19.09
CA ILE A 166 5.21 5.21 -19.21
C ILE A 166 3.79 5.28 -19.76
N LYS A 167 2.93 6.10 -19.19
CA LYS A 167 1.54 6.28 -19.65
C LYS A 167 1.47 6.75 -21.10
N LYS A 168 2.41 7.60 -21.53
CA LYS A 168 2.52 8.01 -22.94
C LYS A 168 2.86 6.84 -23.84
N ASN A 169 3.88 6.06 -23.48
CA ASN A 169 4.36 4.94 -24.28
C ASN A 169 3.29 3.85 -24.44
N LEU A 170 2.46 3.65 -23.42
CA LEU A 170 1.31 2.73 -23.43
C LEU A 170 0.08 3.30 -24.15
N GLU A 171 0.20 4.48 -24.79
CA GLU A 171 -0.91 5.17 -25.48
C GLU A 171 -2.13 5.47 -24.57
N MET A 172 -1.93 5.50 -23.26
CA MET A 172 -2.98 5.81 -22.27
C MET A 172 -3.36 7.29 -22.24
N ILE A 173 -2.67 8.12 -23.02
CA ILE A 173 -2.88 9.58 -23.07
C ILE A 173 -3.74 9.92 -24.28
N ASP A 174 -4.92 10.49 -24.04
CA ASP A 174 -5.76 11.08 -25.09
C ASP A 174 -5.23 12.46 -25.51
N CYS A 175 -4.26 12.44 -26.42
CA CYS A 175 -3.69 13.67 -26.97
C CYS A 175 -4.60 14.34 -28.00
N ILE A 176 -5.64 13.68 -28.50
CA ILE A 176 -6.56 14.23 -29.52
C ILE A 176 -7.31 15.41 -28.92
N SER A 177 -7.73 15.30 -27.68
CA SER A 177 -8.36 16.40 -26.93
C SER A 177 -7.44 17.58 -26.70
N PHE A 178 -6.12 17.38 -26.76
CA PHE A 178 -5.08 18.36 -26.48
C PHE A 178 -4.29 18.76 -27.74
N ASP A 179 -4.97 19.29 -28.75
CA ASP A 179 -4.35 19.83 -29.97
C ASP A 179 -3.56 18.80 -30.82
N GLY A 180 -3.78 17.50 -30.60
CA GLY A 180 -3.22 16.40 -31.41
C GLY A 180 -1.72 16.18 -31.27
N SER A 181 -0.99 16.90 -30.41
CA SER A 181 0.46 16.81 -30.26
C SER A 181 0.84 16.18 -28.92
N LYS A 182 1.36 14.94 -28.96
CA LYS A 182 1.89 14.23 -27.78
C LYS A 182 3.03 14.99 -27.09
N GLU A 183 3.92 15.60 -27.87
CA GLU A 183 5.05 16.38 -27.36
C GLU A 183 4.58 17.61 -26.59
N ARG A 184 3.60 18.33 -27.14
CA ARG A 184 3.03 19.52 -26.50
C ARG A 184 2.31 19.17 -25.20
N TYR A 185 1.58 18.06 -25.20
CA TYR A 185 0.96 17.51 -24.02
C TYR A 185 1.99 17.25 -22.90
N LEU A 186 3.04 16.48 -23.21
CA LEU A 186 4.10 16.16 -22.26
C LEU A 186 4.82 17.40 -21.74
N MET A 187 5.14 18.34 -22.63
CA MET A 187 5.77 19.61 -22.23
C MET A 187 4.89 20.39 -21.25
N THR A 188 3.56 20.32 -21.41
CA THR A 188 2.63 20.96 -20.49
C THR A 188 2.63 20.26 -19.12
N VAL A 189 2.56 18.92 -19.11
CA VAL A 189 2.62 18.13 -17.89
C VAL A 189 3.95 18.32 -17.16
N TYR A 190 5.06 18.22 -17.84
CA TYR A 190 6.39 18.44 -17.27
C TYR A 190 6.55 19.86 -16.72
N LYS A 191 5.96 20.83 -17.39
CA LYS A 191 5.92 22.20 -16.86
C LYS A 191 5.13 22.29 -15.56
N MET A 192 4.00 21.59 -15.45
CA MET A 192 3.22 21.56 -14.21
C MET A 192 4.04 20.99 -13.03
N ILE A 193 4.69 19.86 -13.23
CA ILE A 193 5.57 19.23 -12.22
C ILE A 193 6.68 20.21 -11.80
N ARG A 194 7.43 20.73 -12.78
CA ARG A 194 8.53 21.67 -12.54
C ARG A 194 8.09 22.96 -11.86
N ASP A 195 6.95 23.53 -12.25
CA ASP A 195 6.45 24.78 -11.65
C ASP A 195 6.00 24.52 -10.21
N LYS A 196 5.38 23.38 -9.92
CA LYS A 196 5.07 22.95 -8.54
C LYS A 196 6.33 22.82 -7.69
N LYS A 197 7.38 22.15 -8.19
CA LYS A 197 8.67 22.02 -7.49
C LYS A 197 9.28 23.36 -7.12
N LYS A 198 9.10 24.37 -7.99
CA LYS A 198 9.57 25.73 -7.76
C LYS A 198 8.64 26.58 -6.87
N GLY A 199 7.62 25.96 -6.27
CA GLY A 199 6.63 26.67 -5.44
C GLY A 199 5.72 27.61 -6.22
N LYS A 200 5.65 27.48 -7.55
CA LYS A 200 4.77 28.31 -8.37
C LYS A 200 3.36 27.74 -8.40
N GLU A 201 2.39 28.64 -8.57
CA GLU A 201 1.02 28.24 -8.86
C GLU A 201 0.96 27.54 -10.21
N ILE A 202 0.39 26.33 -10.21
CA ILE A 202 0.15 25.56 -11.44
C ILE A 202 -1.27 25.83 -11.94
N LYS A 203 -1.40 25.96 -13.26
CA LYS A 203 -2.69 26.18 -13.92
C LYS A 203 -3.04 24.99 -14.79
N LEU A 204 -4.27 24.54 -14.66
CA LEU A 204 -4.81 23.50 -15.52
C LEU A 204 -5.01 24.06 -16.93
N ALA A 205 -4.62 23.28 -17.95
CA ALA A 205 -4.87 23.66 -19.34
C ALA A 205 -6.38 23.64 -19.65
N PRO A 206 -6.89 24.54 -20.52
CA PRO A 206 -8.32 24.60 -20.81
C PRO A 206 -8.93 23.33 -21.41
N LYS A 207 -8.11 22.48 -22.02
CA LYS A 207 -8.50 21.19 -22.63
C LYS A 207 -7.77 20.04 -21.96
N ALA A 208 -7.66 20.08 -20.62
CA ALA A 208 -7.04 19.00 -19.86
C ALA A 208 -7.90 17.73 -19.94
N ASP A 209 -7.24 16.60 -20.18
CA ASP A 209 -7.85 15.29 -20.06
C ASP A 209 -7.90 14.82 -18.60
N ASN A 210 -8.46 13.63 -18.36
CA ASN A 210 -8.57 13.07 -17.02
C ASN A 210 -7.22 12.88 -16.35
N MET A 211 -6.18 12.41 -17.09
CA MET A 211 -4.84 12.20 -16.53
C MET A 211 -4.22 13.53 -16.08
N MET A 212 -4.34 14.58 -16.87
CA MET A 212 -3.84 15.90 -16.51
C MET A 212 -4.60 16.48 -15.30
N LEU A 213 -5.91 16.24 -15.21
CA LEU A 213 -6.73 16.65 -14.07
C LEU A 213 -6.35 15.87 -12.79
N GLU A 214 -6.11 14.57 -12.89
CA GLU A 214 -5.65 13.73 -11.78
C GLU A 214 -4.27 14.20 -11.29
N LEU A 215 -3.33 14.42 -12.19
CA LEU A 215 -2.02 14.95 -11.85
C LEU A 215 -2.10 16.35 -11.22
N TYR A 216 -2.92 17.23 -11.78
CA TYR A 216 -3.14 18.58 -11.20
C TYR A 216 -3.69 18.46 -9.77
N THR A 217 -4.65 17.60 -9.55
CA THR A 217 -5.24 17.35 -8.24
C THR A 217 -4.20 16.77 -7.27
N LEU A 218 -3.43 15.78 -7.72
CA LEU A 218 -2.32 15.20 -6.95
C LEU A 218 -1.30 16.27 -6.55
N LEU A 219 -0.78 17.04 -7.51
CA LEU A 219 0.23 18.06 -7.25
C LEU A 219 -0.24 19.16 -6.27
N ASN A 220 -1.52 19.46 -6.23
CA ASN A 220 -2.10 20.45 -5.29
C ASN A 220 -2.53 19.87 -3.95
N SER A 221 -2.39 18.56 -3.77
CA SER A 221 -2.69 17.90 -2.50
C SER A 221 -1.51 17.95 -1.52
N PRO A 222 -1.75 17.77 -0.20
CA PRO A 222 -0.68 17.56 0.77
C PRO A 222 0.21 16.36 0.44
N TYR A 223 -0.39 15.26 -0.07
CA TYR A 223 0.36 14.10 -0.54
C TYR A 223 1.33 14.47 -1.66
N GLY A 224 0.83 15.10 -2.73
CA GLY A 224 1.65 15.51 -3.86
C GLY A 224 2.74 16.52 -3.49
N THR A 225 2.46 17.41 -2.53
CA THR A 225 3.48 18.34 -2.02
C THR A 225 4.60 17.60 -1.29
N SER A 226 4.27 16.60 -0.47
CA SER A 226 5.27 15.77 0.19
C SER A 226 6.01 14.86 -0.80
N LEU A 227 5.32 14.32 -1.81
CA LEU A 227 5.92 13.55 -2.88
C LEU A 227 6.97 14.35 -3.66
N MET A 228 6.68 15.59 -4.04
CA MET A 228 7.63 16.47 -4.73
C MET A 228 8.92 16.71 -3.95
N ASN A 229 8.90 16.53 -2.63
CA ASN A 229 10.05 16.72 -1.75
C ASN A 229 10.63 15.40 -1.23
N PHE A 230 10.09 14.26 -1.65
CA PHE A 230 10.57 12.96 -1.20
C PHE A 230 11.92 12.63 -1.84
N SER A 231 12.92 12.38 -1.00
CA SER A 231 14.24 11.92 -1.40
C SER A 231 14.39 10.42 -1.11
N LEU A 232 14.65 9.64 -2.15
CA LEU A 232 14.86 8.21 -2.02
C LEU A 232 16.10 7.91 -1.16
N GLU A 233 17.18 8.65 -1.36
CA GLU A 233 18.43 8.45 -0.65
C GLU A 233 18.29 8.72 0.86
N GLU A 234 17.58 9.78 1.26
CA GLU A 234 17.35 10.11 2.67
C GLU A 234 16.57 9.01 3.41
N HIS A 235 15.67 8.32 2.73
CA HIS A 235 14.89 7.21 3.32
C HIS A 235 15.69 5.91 3.32
N LEU A 236 16.32 5.55 2.21
CA LEU A 236 17.09 4.31 2.11
C LEU A 236 18.25 4.25 3.09
N CYS A 237 18.90 5.36 3.42
CA CYS A 237 20.04 5.38 4.33
C CYS A 237 19.70 4.89 5.76
N THR A 238 18.44 4.88 6.15
CA THR A 238 17.97 4.44 7.48
C THR A 238 17.32 3.06 7.48
N ILE A 239 16.92 2.54 6.32
CA ILE A 239 16.20 1.26 6.19
C ILE A 239 17.12 0.09 6.53
N LYS A 240 16.65 -0.82 7.39
CA LYS A 240 17.34 -2.07 7.78
C LYS A 240 16.61 -3.32 7.28
N SER A 241 15.37 -3.18 6.91
CA SER A 241 14.48 -4.23 6.45
C SER A 241 14.69 -4.56 4.97
N TRP A 242 14.12 -5.67 4.52
CA TRP A 242 14.17 -6.08 3.12
C TRP A 242 13.24 -5.26 2.25
N ILE A 243 13.67 -5.00 1.00
CA ILE A 243 12.81 -4.46 -0.05
C ILE A 243 12.75 -5.47 -1.18
N GLY A 244 11.55 -5.97 -1.46
CA GLY A 244 11.26 -6.88 -2.57
C GLY A 244 10.62 -6.14 -3.74
N PHE A 245 11.10 -6.40 -4.95
CA PHE A 245 10.62 -5.73 -6.16
C PHE A 245 9.92 -6.70 -7.10
N LEU A 246 8.66 -6.39 -7.42
CA LEU A 246 7.86 -7.05 -8.44
C LEU A 246 7.50 -6.03 -9.52
N ILE A 247 7.77 -6.36 -10.77
CA ILE A 247 7.55 -5.49 -11.94
C ILE A 247 6.67 -6.22 -12.93
N GLU A 248 5.62 -5.58 -13.39
CA GLU A 248 4.73 -6.14 -14.41
C GLU A 248 5.45 -6.28 -15.75
N ASP A 249 5.24 -7.41 -16.41
CA ASP A 249 5.78 -7.64 -17.76
C ASP A 249 5.36 -6.52 -18.70
N GLY A 250 6.32 -5.95 -19.41
CA GLY A 250 6.10 -4.76 -20.25
C GLY A 250 6.57 -3.45 -19.64
N HIS A 251 6.77 -3.38 -18.32
CA HIS A 251 7.32 -2.18 -17.65
C HIS A 251 8.83 -2.30 -17.35
N LEU A 252 9.40 -3.49 -17.54
CA LEU A 252 10.78 -3.78 -17.13
C LEU A 252 11.82 -2.87 -17.79
N LEU A 253 11.72 -2.64 -19.10
CA LEU A 253 12.69 -1.84 -19.84
C LEU A 253 12.70 -0.36 -19.40
N GLU A 254 11.55 0.16 -19.04
CA GLU A 254 11.37 1.55 -18.62
C GLU A 254 11.87 1.77 -17.19
N MET A 255 11.81 0.72 -16.36
CA MET A 255 12.20 0.77 -14.95
C MET A 255 13.66 0.32 -14.70
N GLU A 256 14.38 -0.14 -15.73
CA GLU A 256 15.73 -0.67 -15.56
C GLU A 256 16.72 0.40 -15.07
N ASN A 257 16.68 1.60 -15.65
CA ASN A 257 17.55 2.71 -15.24
C ASN A 257 17.24 3.15 -13.80
N ASP A 258 15.97 3.20 -13.44
CA ASP A 258 15.52 3.60 -12.12
C ASP A 258 15.94 2.59 -11.06
N PHE A 259 15.82 1.29 -11.39
CA PHE A 259 16.30 0.23 -10.52
C PHE A 259 17.83 0.28 -10.34
N MET A 260 18.58 0.64 -11.38
CA MET A 260 20.03 0.84 -11.26
C MET A 260 20.36 1.94 -10.26
N ASN A 261 19.65 3.06 -10.30
CA ASN A 261 19.82 4.15 -9.34
C ASN A 261 19.51 3.69 -7.90
N LEU A 262 18.37 3.06 -7.70
CA LEU A 262 17.99 2.49 -6.40
C LEU A 262 19.04 1.49 -5.90
N SER A 263 19.50 0.56 -6.75
CA SER A 263 20.46 -0.46 -6.37
C SER A 263 21.82 0.15 -5.98
N TRP A 264 22.23 1.21 -6.66
CA TRP A 264 23.44 1.96 -6.32
C TRP A 264 23.32 2.59 -4.92
N ILE A 265 22.21 3.28 -4.64
CA ILE A 265 21.95 3.89 -3.32
C ILE A 265 21.84 2.80 -2.25
N ALA A 266 21.07 1.74 -2.51
CA ALA A 266 20.89 0.63 -1.58
C ALA A 266 22.21 -0.04 -1.20
N ASN A 267 23.08 -0.29 -2.19
CA ASN A 267 24.40 -0.86 -1.95
C ASN A 267 25.30 0.10 -1.13
N LYS A 268 25.23 1.41 -1.40
CA LYS A 268 25.97 2.43 -0.64
C LYS A 268 25.64 2.41 0.85
N TYR A 269 24.39 2.17 1.22
CA TYR A 269 23.92 2.17 2.60
C TYR A 269 23.71 0.77 3.20
N GLY A 270 23.98 -0.29 2.45
CA GLY A 270 23.84 -1.67 2.90
C GLY A 270 22.38 -2.10 3.08
N VAL A 271 21.46 -1.49 2.34
CA VAL A 271 20.04 -1.88 2.34
C VAL A 271 19.88 -3.24 1.67
N LYS A 272 19.12 -4.12 2.30
CA LYS A 272 18.82 -5.44 1.76
C LYS A 272 17.70 -5.35 0.73
N TYR A 273 17.93 -5.84 -0.49
CA TYR A 273 16.91 -5.83 -1.54
C TYR A 273 16.97 -7.10 -2.40
N THR A 274 15.87 -7.37 -3.11
CA THR A 274 15.84 -8.40 -4.16
C THR A 274 16.03 -7.77 -5.53
N TYR A 275 16.62 -8.52 -6.48
CA TYR A 275 16.51 -8.13 -7.88
C TYR A 275 15.04 -8.17 -8.30
N PRO A 276 14.63 -7.32 -9.27
CA PRO A 276 13.27 -7.31 -9.77
C PRO A 276 12.87 -8.67 -10.32
N ASN A 277 11.72 -9.16 -9.86
CA ASN A 277 11.05 -10.32 -10.44
C ASN A 277 9.87 -9.83 -11.27
N THR A 278 9.78 -10.31 -12.50
CA THR A 278 8.64 -9.96 -13.35
C THR A 278 7.40 -10.78 -12.98
N TYR A 279 6.24 -10.17 -13.17
CA TYR A 279 4.95 -10.83 -13.03
C TYR A 279 4.00 -10.40 -14.14
N ARG A 280 3.02 -11.24 -14.43
CA ARG A 280 1.86 -10.88 -15.25
C ARG A 280 0.67 -10.64 -14.33
N SER A 281 -0.30 -9.88 -14.80
CA SER A 281 -1.48 -9.54 -13.98
C SER A 281 -2.19 -10.78 -13.43
N ASP A 282 -2.15 -11.91 -14.15
CA ASP A 282 -2.78 -13.16 -13.75
C ASP A 282 -1.97 -13.97 -12.70
N ASP A 283 -0.67 -13.68 -12.49
CA ASP A 283 0.18 -14.38 -11.53
C ASP A 283 0.69 -13.50 -10.37
N SER A 284 0.24 -12.23 -10.30
CA SER A 284 0.68 -11.25 -9.31
C SER A 284 0.56 -11.75 -7.86
N VAL A 285 -0.57 -12.36 -7.50
CA VAL A 285 -0.83 -12.92 -6.18
C VAL A 285 0.17 -14.04 -5.82
N ALA A 286 0.42 -14.95 -6.76
CA ALA A 286 1.38 -16.04 -6.56
C ALA A 286 2.81 -15.52 -6.38
N LYS A 287 3.19 -14.46 -7.11
CA LYS A 287 4.50 -13.82 -6.99
C LYS A 287 4.67 -13.11 -5.65
N VAL A 288 3.64 -12.39 -5.18
CA VAL A 288 3.65 -11.77 -3.84
C VAL A 288 3.80 -12.84 -2.76
N LYS A 289 2.98 -13.91 -2.79
CA LYS A 289 3.10 -15.05 -1.86
C LYS A 289 4.52 -15.61 -1.83
N LYS A 290 5.09 -15.89 -3.01
CA LYS A 290 6.46 -16.40 -3.10
C LYS A 290 7.47 -15.43 -2.50
N MET A 291 7.36 -14.13 -2.80
CA MET A 291 8.27 -13.10 -2.29
C MET A 291 8.22 -13.03 -0.77
N ILE A 292 7.04 -13.08 -0.15
CA ILE A 292 6.88 -13.10 1.31
C ILE A 292 7.64 -14.29 1.91
N LEU A 293 7.44 -15.50 1.37
CA LEU A 293 8.10 -16.71 1.86
C LEU A 293 9.63 -16.63 1.70
N ASP A 294 10.10 -16.13 0.56
CA ASP A 294 11.53 -15.98 0.29
C ASP A 294 12.18 -14.95 1.25
N LEU A 295 11.50 -13.83 1.54
CA LEU A 295 11.99 -12.81 2.46
C LEU A 295 11.92 -13.25 3.92
N GLN A 296 10.90 -14.02 4.30
CA GLN A 296 10.79 -14.59 5.64
C GLN A 296 11.95 -15.56 5.97
N GLN A 297 12.43 -16.30 4.98
CA GLN A 297 13.58 -17.21 5.17
C GLN A 297 14.93 -16.49 5.28
N LYS A 298 15.01 -15.23 4.84
CA LYS A 298 16.25 -14.42 4.84
C LYS A 298 16.41 -13.57 6.10
N ASN A 299 15.34 -13.38 6.87
CA ASN A 299 15.34 -12.68 8.16
C ASN A 299 15.68 -13.63 9.30
#